data_4b77716740f1b4e0fd2622f5012bd322
#
_entry.id   4b77716740f1b4e0fd2622f5012bd322
#
_cell.length_a   1.000
_cell.length_b   1.000
_cell.length_c   1.000
_cell.angle_alpha   90.00
_cell.angle_beta   90.00
_cell.angle_gamma   90.00
#
_symmetry.space_group_name_H-M   'P 1'
#
loop_
_entity.id
_entity.type
_entity.pdbx_description
1 polymer ?
#
loop_
_entity_poly.entity_id
_entity_poly.type
_entity_poly.pdbx_seq_one_letter_code
_entity_poly.pdbx_strand_id
1 'polypeptide(L)'
;DLKWSRDINIVIRKSSDNGKNWTDIETIVDYPLGQSASDPSMILDKKTNTIFMFYNYMDLDNEKDIYYLRYKKSVDNGNSWSESIDITDQISKTGWEKDFKFITSGRGIQTQDGTLLHCLVNLQKGTHVFGSDDNGNTWFITETPTSPGDESKIVVLNNGSWMVNSRVNNLGYRYSHISNDNGKSWISKKEENIIDPGCNGSILKYNYNNKNLLLLTNINNQEERKEIVIRYSEDEGVNWSSPKVIYEGEAAYSSMTQLSNGDVGIFYEADNYTSNIFKPLSIDWIMSLE
;
A
#
# COMPACT_ATOMS: atom_id res chain seq x y z
N ASP A 1 -7.40 -1.85 13.50
CA ASP A 1 -7.66 -3.29 13.72
C ASP A 1 -6.78 -3.84 14.85
N LEU A 2 -5.48 -3.55 14.89
CA LEU A 2 -4.55 -4.04 15.92
C LEU A 2 -5.05 -3.84 17.35
N LYS A 3 -5.70 -2.72 17.65
CA LYS A 3 -6.21 -2.43 19.01
C LYS A 3 -7.48 -3.19 19.38
N TRP A 4 -8.16 -3.85 18.44
CA TRP A 4 -9.55 -4.26 18.59
C TRP A 4 -9.80 -5.74 18.41
N SER A 5 -8.83 -6.46 17.87
CA SER A 5 -8.87 -7.90 17.78
C SER A 5 -7.66 -8.52 18.45
N ARG A 6 -7.90 -9.55 19.24
CA ARG A 6 -6.90 -10.31 19.99
C ARG A 6 -6.37 -11.51 19.22
N ASP A 7 -6.85 -11.69 17.99
CA ASP A 7 -6.49 -12.83 17.14
C ASP A 7 -6.62 -12.40 15.67
N ILE A 8 -5.56 -11.80 15.14
CA ILE A 8 -5.45 -11.41 13.72
C ILE A 8 -4.21 -12.09 13.16
N ASN A 9 -4.41 -12.90 12.12
CA ASN A 9 -3.38 -13.66 11.44
C ASN A 9 -3.22 -13.19 9.99
N ILE A 10 -2.07 -13.43 9.39
CA ILE A 10 -1.85 -13.14 7.97
C ILE A 10 -1.98 -14.42 7.16
N VAL A 11 -2.88 -14.38 6.20
CA VAL A 11 -3.13 -15.49 5.28
C VAL A 11 -2.80 -15.08 3.85
N ILE A 12 -2.47 -16.06 3.00
CA ILE A 12 -2.13 -15.84 1.60
C ILE A 12 -2.88 -16.82 0.71
N ARG A 13 -3.22 -16.38 -0.50
CA ARG A 13 -3.56 -17.20 -1.66
C ARG A 13 -2.71 -16.76 -2.84
N LYS A 14 -2.38 -17.70 -3.70
CA LYS A 14 -1.51 -17.47 -4.87
C LYS A 14 -2.23 -17.83 -6.16
N SER A 15 -1.99 -17.06 -7.21
CA SER A 15 -2.43 -17.35 -8.57
C SER A 15 -1.25 -17.27 -9.52
N SER A 16 -1.14 -18.24 -10.43
CA SER A 16 -0.13 -18.28 -11.50
C SER A 16 -0.71 -18.02 -12.89
N ASP A 17 -2.01 -17.72 -12.99
CA ASP A 17 -2.76 -17.60 -14.23
C ASP A 17 -3.56 -16.29 -14.33
N ASN A 18 -3.00 -15.20 -13.78
CA ASN A 18 -3.60 -13.87 -13.75
C ASN A 18 -4.94 -13.81 -12.98
N GLY A 19 -5.05 -14.58 -11.89
CA GLY A 19 -6.21 -14.54 -11.00
C GLY A 19 -7.40 -15.39 -11.41
N LYS A 20 -7.25 -16.28 -12.43
CA LYS A 20 -8.32 -17.19 -12.85
C LYS A 20 -8.53 -18.32 -11.83
N ASN A 21 -7.42 -18.85 -11.32
CA ASN A 21 -7.43 -19.87 -10.29
C ASN A 21 -6.53 -19.46 -9.11
N TRP A 22 -6.89 -19.88 -7.92
CA TRP A 22 -6.20 -19.54 -6.68
C TRP A 22 -5.93 -20.80 -5.86
N THR A 23 -4.79 -20.83 -5.18
CA THR A 23 -4.49 -21.87 -4.19
C THR A 23 -5.49 -21.81 -3.03
N ASP A 24 -5.51 -22.84 -2.20
CA ASP A 24 -6.16 -22.77 -0.89
C ASP A 24 -5.52 -21.67 -0.02
N ILE A 25 -6.24 -21.26 1.01
CA ILE A 25 -5.73 -20.31 2.01
C ILE A 25 -4.62 -20.98 2.82
N GLU A 26 -3.49 -20.28 2.94
CA GLU A 26 -2.34 -20.67 3.74
C GLU A 26 -2.06 -19.59 4.79
N THR A 27 -1.89 -19.96 6.05
CA THR A 27 -1.51 -19.02 7.11
C THR A 27 0.01 -18.86 7.12
N ILE A 28 0.50 -17.63 6.99
CA ILE A 28 1.94 -17.32 6.95
C ILE A 28 2.44 -16.57 8.18
N VAL A 29 1.54 -15.93 8.93
CA VAL A 29 1.82 -15.38 10.26
C VAL A 29 0.67 -15.77 11.17
N ASP A 30 1.00 -16.46 12.24
CA ASP A 30 0.07 -16.91 13.27
C ASP A 30 0.72 -16.73 14.64
N TYR A 31 0.02 -16.03 15.52
CA TYR A 31 0.45 -15.78 16.88
C TYR A 31 -0.60 -16.30 17.88
N PRO A 32 -0.20 -16.61 19.12
CA PRO A 32 -1.17 -16.98 20.16
C PRO A 32 -2.22 -15.90 20.39
N LEU A 33 -3.40 -16.32 20.87
CA LEU A 33 -4.46 -15.41 21.30
C LEU A 33 -3.90 -14.34 22.26
N GLY A 34 -4.23 -13.09 22.04
CA GLY A 34 -3.69 -11.93 22.74
C GLY A 34 -2.62 -11.19 21.96
N GLN A 35 -2.18 -11.77 20.85
CA GLN A 35 -1.22 -11.17 19.92
C GLN A 35 -1.86 -11.03 18.53
N SER A 36 -1.49 -9.99 17.80
CA SER A 36 -2.09 -9.69 16.50
C SER A 36 -1.05 -9.31 15.47
N ALA A 37 -1.27 -9.76 14.22
CA ALA A 37 -0.53 -9.34 13.05
C ALA A 37 -1.49 -8.76 12.02
N SER A 38 -1.27 -7.53 11.53
CA SER A 38 -2.19 -6.85 10.63
C SER A 38 -1.51 -6.12 9.49
N ASP A 39 -2.32 -5.58 8.58
CA ASP A 39 -1.94 -4.70 7.48
C ASP A 39 -0.85 -5.27 6.57
N PRO A 40 -1.03 -6.50 6.02
CA PRO A 40 -0.03 -7.10 5.16
C PRO A 40 0.24 -6.23 3.94
N SER A 41 1.52 -6.10 3.60
CA SER A 41 1.96 -5.39 2.41
C SER A 41 3.20 -6.04 1.82
N MET A 42 3.42 -5.85 0.51
CA MET A 42 4.52 -6.55 -0.17
C MET A 42 5.39 -5.60 -0.98
N ILE A 43 6.69 -5.91 -1.02
CA ILE A 43 7.63 -5.39 -2.00
C ILE A 43 8.32 -6.59 -2.68
N LEU A 44 8.39 -6.56 -4.00
CA LEU A 44 9.25 -7.48 -4.76
C LEU A 44 10.57 -6.77 -5.07
N ASP A 45 11.66 -7.28 -4.53
CA ASP A 45 13.00 -6.96 -5.00
C ASP A 45 13.31 -7.80 -6.25
N LYS A 46 13.24 -7.16 -7.41
CA LYS A 46 13.49 -7.79 -8.71
C LYS A 46 14.96 -8.15 -8.94
N LYS A 47 15.90 -7.52 -8.20
CA LYS A 47 17.34 -7.83 -8.31
C LYS A 47 17.67 -9.17 -7.70
N THR A 48 17.08 -9.49 -6.56
CA THR A 48 17.33 -10.72 -5.82
C THR A 48 16.21 -11.75 -5.95
N ASN A 49 15.10 -11.38 -6.62
CA ASN A 49 13.86 -12.16 -6.68
C ASN A 49 13.30 -12.48 -5.29
N THR A 50 13.42 -11.52 -4.37
CA THR A 50 12.95 -11.67 -2.98
C THR A 50 11.64 -10.92 -2.78
N ILE A 51 10.65 -11.59 -2.23
CA ILE A 51 9.40 -10.95 -1.77
C ILE A 51 9.57 -10.62 -0.29
N PHE A 52 9.43 -9.36 0.07
CA PHE A 52 9.28 -8.90 1.44
C PHE A 52 7.79 -8.73 1.74
N MET A 53 7.28 -9.44 2.73
CA MET A 53 5.91 -9.32 3.23
C MET A 53 5.96 -8.68 4.61
N PHE A 54 5.61 -7.39 4.67
CA PHE A 54 5.57 -6.59 5.89
C PHE A 54 4.25 -6.78 6.60
N TYR A 55 4.26 -6.61 7.91
CA TYR A 55 3.07 -6.59 8.75
C TYR A 55 3.38 -5.87 10.08
N ASN A 56 2.33 -5.44 10.75
CA ASN A 56 2.40 -4.80 12.05
C ASN A 56 2.05 -5.84 13.13
N TYR A 57 2.79 -5.85 14.22
CA TYR A 57 2.60 -6.78 15.30
C TYR A 57 2.36 -6.06 16.62
N MET A 58 1.50 -6.61 17.45
CA MET A 58 1.18 -6.12 18.78
C MET A 58 0.92 -7.26 19.76
N ASP A 59 1.52 -7.20 20.94
CA ASP A 59 1.18 -8.05 22.08
C ASP A 59 0.23 -7.28 23.01
N LEU A 60 -1.06 -7.57 22.86
CA LEU A 60 -2.12 -6.87 23.57
C LEU A 60 -2.21 -7.25 25.04
N ASP A 61 -1.66 -8.39 25.42
CA ASP A 61 -1.73 -8.90 26.78
C ASP A 61 -0.54 -8.41 27.65
N ASN A 62 0.66 -8.34 27.07
CA ASN A 62 1.87 -8.07 27.82
C ASN A 62 2.50 -6.71 27.51
N GLU A 63 2.34 -6.19 26.27
CA GLU A 63 3.01 -4.97 25.81
C GLU A 63 2.02 -4.01 25.15
N LYS A 64 0.98 -3.67 25.88
CA LYS A 64 -0.08 -2.77 25.41
C LYS A 64 0.51 -1.43 24.95
N ASP A 65 0.04 -0.97 23.78
CA ASP A 65 0.47 0.27 23.13
C ASP A 65 1.93 0.28 22.65
N ILE A 66 2.55 -0.88 22.46
CA ILE A 66 3.80 -1.04 21.74
C ILE A 66 3.52 -1.64 20.37
N TYR A 67 4.03 -1.00 19.31
CA TYR A 67 3.76 -1.35 17.92
C TYR A 67 5.06 -1.76 17.26
N TYR A 68 5.14 -3.03 16.85
CA TYR A 68 6.30 -3.61 16.19
C TYR A 68 6.07 -3.69 14.69
N LEU A 69 7.11 -3.36 13.93
CA LEU A 69 7.12 -3.31 12.47
C LEU A 69 7.99 -4.47 11.99
N ARG A 70 7.37 -5.46 11.36
CA ARG A 70 8.01 -6.73 11.04
C ARG A 70 7.84 -7.09 9.58
N TYR A 71 8.70 -7.99 9.10
CA TYR A 71 8.50 -8.66 7.82
C TYR A 71 8.93 -10.13 7.87
N LYS A 72 8.42 -10.90 6.92
CA LYS A 72 8.98 -12.18 6.46
C LYS A 72 9.42 -12.02 5.01
N LYS A 73 10.41 -12.82 4.58
CA LYS A 73 10.84 -12.81 3.18
C LYS A 73 10.74 -14.20 2.57
N SER A 74 10.44 -14.21 1.26
CA SER A 74 10.44 -15.42 0.43
C SER A 74 11.38 -15.22 -0.75
N VAL A 75 12.15 -16.27 -1.08
CA VAL A 75 13.06 -16.31 -2.24
C VAL A 75 12.62 -17.35 -3.28
N ASP A 76 11.45 -17.94 -3.09
CA ASP A 76 10.88 -19.01 -3.89
C ASP A 76 9.44 -18.73 -4.37
N ASN A 77 9.16 -17.46 -4.65
CA ASN A 77 7.85 -16.98 -5.13
C ASN A 77 6.70 -17.21 -4.13
N GLY A 78 6.98 -17.09 -2.81
CA GLY A 78 5.99 -17.24 -1.76
C GLY A 78 5.62 -18.67 -1.42
N ASN A 79 6.44 -19.65 -1.82
CA ASN A 79 6.22 -21.06 -1.43
C ASN A 79 6.72 -21.36 -0.02
N SER A 80 7.76 -20.66 0.42
CA SER A 80 8.20 -20.68 1.81
C SER A 80 8.56 -19.28 2.30
N TRP A 81 8.51 -19.08 3.60
CA TRP A 81 8.75 -17.79 4.25
C TRP A 81 9.77 -17.95 5.37
N SER A 82 10.63 -16.95 5.53
CA SER A 82 11.59 -16.89 6.63
C SER A 82 10.89 -16.77 7.98
N GLU A 83 11.64 -16.92 9.05
CA GLU A 83 11.23 -16.42 10.35
C GLU A 83 10.94 -14.91 10.28
N SER A 84 10.14 -14.43 11.23
CA SER A 84 9.80 -13.02 11.38
C SER A 84 11.05 -12.19 11.72
N ILE A 85 11.23 -11.07 11.05
CA ILE A 85 12.33 -10.13 11.27
C ILE A 85 11.73 -8.80 11.73
N ASP A 86 12.15 -8.34 12.90
CA ASP A 86 11.74 -7.05 13.46
C ASP A 86 12.67 -5.93 12.95
N ILE A 87 12.09 -4.88 12.43
CA ILE A 87 12.80 -3.70 11.92
C ILE A 87 12.35 -2.40 12.61
N THR A 88 11.63 -2.52 13.70
CA THR A 88 11.06 -1.38 14.41
C THR A 88 12.11 -0.32 14.72
N ASP A 89 13.26 -0.71 15.23
CA ASP A 89 14.35 0.22 15.60
C ASP A 89 15.00 0.89 14.38
N GLN A 90 14.93 0.27 13.20
CA GLN A 90 15.50 0.83 11.99
C GLN A 90 14.62 1.89 11.35
N ILE A 91 13.29 1.73 11.44
CA ILE A 91 12.31 2.60 10.78
C ILE A 91 11.40 3.36 11.77
N SER A 92 11.81 3.42 13.04
CA SER A 92 11.18 4.24 14.07
C SER A 92 12.18 5.27 14.59
N LYS A 93 11.68 6.39 15.12
CA LYS A 93 12.53 7.45 15.67
C LYS A 93 12.46 7.47 17.18
N THR A 94 13.48 7.98 17.83
CA THR A 94 13.49 8.21 19.28
C THR A 94 12.27 9.05 19.68
N GLY A 95 11.56 8.59 20.69
CA GLY A 95 10.33 9.23 21.18
C GLY A 95 9.05 8.72 20.50
N TRP A 96 9.15 7.69 19.62
CA TRP A 96 7.99 7.06 18.99
C TRP A 96 7.59 5.71 19.62
N GLU A 97 8.19 5.34 20.73
CA GLU A 97 8.04 4.00 21.33
C GLU A 97 6.56 3.65 21.55
N LYS A 98 5.77 4.63 21.99
CA LYS A 98 4.34 4.49 22.29
C LYS A 98 3.41 5.15 21.26
N ASP A 99 3.97 5.77 20.23
CA ASP A 99 3.15 6.35 19.15
C ASP A 99 2.45 5.23 18.37
N PHE A 100 1.19 5.43 18.03
CA PHE A 100 0.50 4.51 17.13
C PHE A 100 1.09 4.65 15.73
N LYS A 101 1.86 3.66 15.36
CA LYS A 101 2.56 3.60 14.08
C LYS A 101 2.36 2.24 13.41
N PHE A 102 2.31 2.25 12.08
CA PHE A 102 2.11 1.04 11.30
C PHE A 102 2.59 1.21 9.86
N ILE A 103 3.06 0.11 9.25
CA ILE A 103 3.33 0.04 7.82
C ILE A 103 1.99 -0.06 7.09
N THR A 104 1.78 0.76 6.08
CA THR A 104 0.53 0.79 5.31
C THR A 104 0.31 -0.52 4.56
N SER A 105 -0.89 -1.10 4.69
CA SER A 105 -1.27 -2.33 3.96
C SER A 105 -1.22 -2.16 2.43
N GLY A 106 -1.03 -3.26 1.70
CA GLY A 106 -1.07 -3.33 0.25
C GLY A 106 0.31 -3.50 -0.38
N ARG A 107 0.97 -2.45 -0.83
CA ARG A 107 2.27 -2.59 -1.52
C ARG A 107 3.18 -1.39 -1.36
N GLY A 108 4.49 -1.69 -1.33
CA GLY A 108 5.55 -0.74 -1.68
C GLY A 108 6.04 -0.94 -3.11
N ILE A 109 7.18 -0.38 -3.44
CA ILE A 109 7.77 -0.39 -4.80
C ILE A 109 9.27 -0.66 -4.75
N GLN A 110 9.83 -1.03 -5.92
CA GLN A 110 11.25 -0.93 -6.21
C GLN A 110 11.46 0.14 -7.27
N THR A 111 12.40 1.04 -7.03
CA THR A 111 12.83 2.09 -7.96
C THR A 111 13.69 1.49 -9.09
N GLN A 112 13.98 2.29 -10.11
CA GLN A 112 14.79 1.84 -11.24
C GLN A 112 16.26 1.53 -10.84
N ASP A 113 16.82 2.26 -9.88
CA ASP A 113 18.16 2.00 -9.33
C ASP A 113 18.19 0.83 -8.33
N GLY A 114 17.01 0.35 -7.92
CA GLY A 114 16.82 -0.83 -7.10
C GLY A 114 16.51 -0.55 -5.63
N THR A 115 16.39 0.70 -5.24
CA THR A 115 15.94 1.08 -3.88
C THR A 115 14.52 0.57 -3.65
N LEU A 116 14.27 -0.06 -2.51
CA LEU A 116 12.96 -0.47 -2.06
C LEU A 116 12.33 0.67 -1.27
N LEU A 117 11.08 1.03 -1.53
CA LEU A 117 10.38 2.11 -0.85
C LEU A 117 8.98 1.70 -0.42
N HIS A 118 8.58 2.15 0.76
CA HIS A 118 7.24 1.96 1.30
C HIS A 118 6.84 3.12 2.23
N CYS A 119 5.59 3.15 2.68
CA CYS A 119 5.08 4.18 3.59
C CYS A 119 4.83 3.61 5.00
N LEU A 120 5.23 4.37 5.99
CA LEU A 120 4.98 4.17 7.42
C LEU A 120 4.14 5.32 7.94
N VAL A 121 3.03 5.02 8.58
CA VAL A 121 2.17 5.99 9.26
C VAL A 121 2.58 6.08 10.73
N ASN A 122 2.73 7.30 11.23
CA ASN A 122 2.66 7.63 12.63
C ASN A 122 1.53 8.64 12.80
N LEU A 123 0.45 8.25 13.47
CA LEU A 123 -0.76 9.10 13.55
C LEU A 123 -0.53 10.45 14.23
N GLN A 124 0.51 10.59 15.04
CA GLN A 124 0.88 11.82 15.73
C GLN A 124 1.87 12.69 14.93
N LYS A 125 2.66 12.07 14.04
CA LYS A 125 3.80 12.72 13.39
C LYS A 125 3.67 12.82 11.86
N GLY A 126 2.67 12.15 11.26
CA GLY A 126 2.46 12.08 9.81
C GLY A 126 2.99 10.80 9.18
N THR A 127 2.94 10.73 7.86
CA THR A 127 3.39 9.58 7.10
C THR A 127 4.81 9.78 6.61
N HIS A 128 5.67 8.81 6.86
CA HIS A 128 7.06 8.77 6.41
C HIS A 128 7.25 7.74 5.30
N VAL A 129 8.23 7.98 4.45
CA VAL A 129 8.74 6.94 3.55
C VAL A 129 9.88 6.21 4.26
N PHE A 130 9.87 4.89 4.20
CA PHE A 130 10.99 4.05 4.59
C PHE A 130 11.44 3.21 3.40
N GLY A 131 12.65 2.72 3.44
CA GLY A 131 13.18 1.93 2.34
C GLY A 131 14.48 1.23 2.65
N SER A 132 15.02 0.57 1.62
CA SER A 132 16.31 -0.10 1.64
C SER A 132 17.02 0.09 0.32
N ASP A 133 18.30 0.43 0.35
CA ASP A 133 19.18 0.54 -0.81
C ASP A 133 20.20 -0.62 -0.94
N ASP A 134 20.11 -1.58 -0.03
CA ASP A 134 20.97 -2.75 0.06
C ASP A 134 20.22 -4.10 -0.01
N ASN A 135 19.11 -4.13 -0.77
CA ASN A 135 18.26 -5.30 -1.01
C ASN A 135 17.64 -5.87 0.28
N GLY A 136 17.26 -4.99 1.23
CA GLY A 136 16.57 -5.35 2.46
C GLY A 136 17.47 -5.87 3.58
N ASN A 137 18.79 -5.65 3.51
CA ASN A 137 19.68 -5.96 4.62
C ASN A 137 19.56 -4.93 5.75
N THR A 138 19.44 -3.66 5.38
CA THR A 138 19.15 -2.56 6.31
C THR A 138 18.02 -1.69 5.79
N TRP A 139 17.33 -1.00 6.71
CA TRP A 139 16.20 -0.14 6.40
C TRP A 139 16.41 1.27 6.94
N PHE A 140 16.06 2.28 6.16
CA PHE A 140 16.08 3.68 6.54
C PHE A 140 14.65 4.25 6.61
N ILE A 141 14.50 5.39 7.28
CA ILE A 141 13.26 6.18 7.29
C ILE A 141 13.58 7.65 6.97
N THR A 142 12.71 8.32 6.20
CA THR A 142 12.87 9.74 5.89
C THR A 142 12.69 10.62 7.13
N GLU A 143 13.46 11.72 7.21
CA GLU A 143 13.34 12.66 8.32
C GLU A 143 12.02 13.44 8.28
N THR A 144 11.62 13.90 7.10
CA THR A 144 10.45 14.74 6.92
C THR A 144 9.22 13.90 6.54
N PRO A 145 8.11 14.01 7.29
CA PRO A 145 6.86 13.35 6.92
C PRO A 145 6.14 14.07 5.79
N THR A 146 5.25 13.34 5.10
CA THR A 146 4.18 13.96 4.33
C THR A 146 3.04 14.37 5.26
N SER A 147 2.46 15.56 5.04
CA SER A 147 1.34 16.07 5.84
C SER A 147 0.45 16.98 4.97
N PRO A 148 -0.91 16.85 5.06
CA PRO A 148 -1.62 15.83 5.83
C PRO A 148 -1.47 14.44 5.21
N GLY A 149 -1.48 13.39 6.00
CA GLY A 149 -1.34 12.01 5.52
C GLY A 149 -1.60 10.96 6.59
N ASP A 150 -2.24 9.90 6.14
CA ASP A 150 -2.46 8.64 6.85
C ASP A 150 -1.99 7.52 5.91
N GLU A 151 -2.72 6.43 5.75
CA GLU A 151 -2.36 5.35 4.81
C GLU A 151 -2.06 5.87 3.41
N SER A 152 -0.85 5.66 2.98
CA SER A 152 -0.30 6.27 1.78
C SER A 152 0.42 5.25 0.90
N LYS A 153 0.50 5.55 -0.38
CA LYS A 153 1.26 4.76 -1.35
C LYS A 153 2.24 5.65 -2.09
N ILE A 154 3.40 5.09 -2.36
CA ILE A 154 4.49 5.77 -3.08
C ILE A 154 4.65 5.24 -4.50
N VAL A 155 4.97 6.13 -5.44
CA VAL A 155 5.49 5.81 -6.78
C VAL A 155 6.65 6.74 -7.09
N VAL A 156 7.50 6.33 -8.04
CA VAL A 156 8.58 7.18 -8.58
C VAL A 156 8.19 7.63 -9.98
N LEU A 157 8.19 8.93 -10.19
CA LEU A 157 7.87 9.59 -11.46
C LEU A 157 9.01 9.42 -12.47
N ASN A 158 8.77 9.76 -13.75
CA ASN A 158 9.76 9.56 -14.81
C ASN A 158 11.02 10.41 -14.63
N ASN A 159 10.89 11.57 -13.98
CA ASN A 159 12.00 12.45 -13.64
C ASN A 159 12.77 12.04 -12.39
N GLY A 160 12.39 10.92 -11.75
CA GLY A 160 13.00 10.41 -10.52
C GLY A 160 12.39 10.98 -9.23
N SER A 161 11.47 11.93 -9.31
CA SER A 161 10.79 12.46 -8.12
C SER A 161 9.92 11.40 -7.47
N TRP A 162 9.81 11.44 -6.15
CA TRP A 162 8.88 10.59 -5.41
C TRP A 162 7.51 11.26 -5.32
N MET A 163 6.47 10.50 -5.56
CA MET A 163 5.09 10.92 -5.33
C MET A 163 4.44 9.99 -4.30
N VAL A 164 3.93 10.57 -3.23
CA VAL A 164 3.13 9.88 -2.22
C VAL A 164 1.68 10.33 -2.37
N ASN A 165 0.76 9.39 -2.60
CA ASN A 165 -0.67 9.64 -2.61
C ASN A 165 -1.28 9.17 -1.29
N SER A 166 -1.90 10.09 -0.56
CA SER A 166 -2.31 9.90 0.83
C SER A 166 -3.83 9.89 1.01
N ARG A 167 -4.29 8.95 1.81
CA ARG A 167 -5.53 9.05 2.56
C ARG A 167 -5.44 10.22 3.55
N VAL A 168 -6.49 11.00 3.66
CA VAL A 168 -6.59 12.03 4.70
C VAL A 168 -7.97 11.94 5.36
N ASN A 169 -7.96 11.73 6.66
CA ASN A 169 -9.21 11.57 7.41
C ASN A 169 -9.96 12.91 7.54
N ASN A 170 -11.28 12.87 7.44
CA ASN A 170 -12.19 13.97 7.69
C ASN A 170 -12.06 15.20 6.76
N LEU A 171 -11.35 15.11 5.65
CA LEU A 171 -11.24 16.20 4.68
C LEU A 171 -12.01 15.94 3.38
N GLY A 172 -12.46 14.71 3.12
CA GLY A 172 -13.27 14.36 1.95
C GLY A 172 -12.50 14.28 0.63
N TYR A 173 -11.17 14.36 0.65
CA TYR A 173 -10.30 14.38 -0.54
C TYR A 173 -8.97 13.69 -0.26
N ARG A 174 -8.34 13.18 -1.32
CA ARG A 174 -6.96 12.71 -1.25
C ARG A 174 -5.95 13.85 -1.39
N TYR A 175 -4.72 13.59 -0.99
CA TYR A 175 -3.58 14.48 -1.17
C TYR A 175 -2.46 13.77 -1.92
N SER A 176 -1.73 14.55 -2.73
CA SER A 176 -0.47 14.12 -3.34
C SER A 176 0.68 14.95 -2.79
N HIS A 177 1.80 14.32 -2.53
CA HIS A 177 3.01 14.93 -2.01
C HIS A 177 4.16 14.57 -2.95
N ILE A 178 4.87 15.59 -3.47
CA ILE A 178 5.99 15.41 -4.39
C ILE A 178 7.30 15.79 -3.68
N SER A 179 8.29 14.92 -3.79
CA SER A 179 9.66 15.18 -3.35
C SER A 179 10.62 15.05 -4.54
N ASN A 180 11.46 16.06 -4.71
CA ASN A 180 12.52 16.08 -5.72
C ASN A 180 13.92 15.81 -5.11
N ASP A 181 13.95 15.45 -3.84
CA ASP A 181 15.16 15.32 -3.03
C ASP A 181 15.17 14.04 -2.16
N ASN A 182 14.52 13.00 -2.66
CA ASN A 182 14.40 11.68 -2.01
C ASN A 182 13.81 11.75 -0.60
N GLY A 183 12.70 12.50 -0.46
CA GLY A 183 11.93 12.56 0.78
C GLY A 183 12.48 13.48 1.86
N LYS A 184 13.46 14.34 1.54
CA LYS A 184 13.97 15.37 2.47
C LYS A 184 12.99 16.53 2.62
N SER A 185 12.27 16.85 1.55
CA SER A 185 11.21 17.86 1.56
C SER A 185 10.04 17.42 0.68
N TRP A 186 8.84 17.95 0.96
CA TRP A 186 7.61 17.62 0.25
C TRP A 186 6.83 18.86 -0.15
N ILE A 187 6.34 18.86 -1.38
CA ILE A 187 5.33 19.81 -1.87
C ILE A 187 4.00 19.08 -1.86
N SER A 188 3.07 19.55 -1.05
CA SER A 188 1.75 18.93 -0.85
C SER A 188 0.67 19.62 -1.66
N LYS A 189 -0.17 18.84 -2.31
CA LYS A 189 -1.31 19.30 -3.11
C LYS A 189 -2.57 18.53 -2.70
N LYS A 190 -3.66 19.27 -2.42
CA LYS A 190 -4.99 18.68 -2.33
C LYS A 190 -5.46 18.29 -3.74
N GLU A 191 -5.97 17.09 -3.88
CA GLU A 191 -6.55 16.61 -5.15
C GLU A 191 -8.03 16.95 -5.21
N GLU A 192 -8.35 18.15 -5.66
CA GLU A 192 -9.72 18.71 -5.65
C GLU A 192 -10.76 17.84 -6.41
N ASN A 193 -10.32 17.03 -7.37
CA ASN A 193 -11.16 16.17 -8.19
C ASN A 193 -11.15 14.71 -7.72
N ILE A 194 -10.44 14.37 -6.64
CA ILE A 194 -10.36 13.01 -6.11
C ILE A 194 -10.96 13.00 -4.71
N ILE A 195 -12.29 12.87 -4.67
CA ILE A 195 -13.03 12.74 -3.41
C ILE A 195 -12.72 11.40 -2.75
N ASP A 196 -12.70 11.36 -1.41
CA ASP A 196 -12.36 10.15 -0.63
C ASP A 196 -12.85 10.32 0.82
N PRO A 197 -13.50 9.32 1.43
CA PRO A 197 -14.03 9.42 2.80
C PRO A 197 -12.96 9.21 3.89
N GLY A 198 -11.70 9.10 3.51
CA GLY A 198 -10.63 8.63 4.37
C GLY A 198 -10.49 7.11 4.29
N CYS A 199 -10.12 6.60 3.10
CA CYS A 199 -9.94 5.18 2.85
C CYS A 199 -8.59 4.89 2.17
N ASN A 200 -8.03 3.70 2.43
CA ASN A 200 -6.77 3.29 1.82
C ASN A 200 -6.97 2.96 0.34
N GLY A 201 -6.39 3.78 -0.52
CA GLY A 201 -6.38 3.58 -1.97
C GLY A 201 -5.09 2.93 -2.46
N SER A 202 -4.97 2.79 -3.77
CA SER A 202 -3.78 2.26 -4.41
C SER A 202 -3.36 3.11 -5.58
N ILE A 203 -2.04 3.39 -5.72
CA ILE A 203 -1.45 4.01 -6.90
C ILE A 203 -0.47 3.04 -7.54
N LEU A 204 -0.48 2.95 -8.86
CA LEU A 204 0.35 2.04 -9.63
C LEU A 204 0.95 2.79 -10.83
N LYS A 205 2.28 2.71 -10.99
CA LYS A 205 2.92 3.09 -12.25
C LYS A 205 2.79 1.91 -13.22
N TYR A 206 2.10 2.14 -14.32
CA TYR A 206 1.79 1.15 -15.34
C TYR A 206 2.45 1.53 -16.66
N ASN A 207 3.01 0.54 -17.37
CA ASN A 207 3.63 0.75 -18.67
C ASN A 207 2.72 0.19 -19.78
N TYR A 208 2.22 1.09 -20.65
CA TYR A 208 1.30 0.73 -21.73
C TYR A 208 1.70 1.43 -23.02
N ASN A 209 1.90 0.66 -24.11
CA ASN A 209 2.23 1.18 -25.44
C ASN A 209 3.34 2.24 -25.41
N ASN A 210 4.41 2.01 -24.65
CA ASN A 210 5.52 2.91 -24.41
C ASN A 210 5.15 4.25 -23.70
N LYS A 211 3.90 4.39 -23.23
CA LYS A 211 3.48 5.48 -22.34
C LYS A 211 3.52 4.98 -20.90
N ASN A 212 4.06 5.82 -20.04
CA ASN A 212 3.99 5.59 -18.60
C ASN A 212 2.70 6.22 -18.08
N LEU A 213 1.84 5.40 -17.50
CA LEU A 213 0.60 5.85 -16.86
C LEU A 213 0.72 5.74 -15.34
N LEU A 214 0.08 6.65 -14.63
CA LEU A 214 -0.32 6.41 -13.27
C LEU A 214 -1.77 5.95 -13.23
N LEU A 215 -2.03 4.90 -12.46
CA LEU A 215 -3.37 4.41 -12.16
C LEU A 215 -3.65 4.64 -10.68
N LEU A 216 -4.86 5.07 -10.34
CA LEU A 216 -5.28 5.31 -8.97
C LEU A 216 -6.64 4.64 -8.73
N THR A 217 -6.74 3.80 -7.69
CA THR A 217 -8.01 3.33 -7.16
C THR A 217 -8.28 3.96 -5.81
N ASN A 218 -9.51 4.39 -5.60
CA ASN A 218 -9.97 4.91 -4.32
C ASN A 218 -11.51 4.83 -4.23
N ILE A 219 -12.04 5.14 -3.07
CA ILE A 219 -13.48 5.29 -2.86
C ILE A 219 -13.91 6.66 -3.39
N ASN A 220 -14.90 6.70 -4.29
CA ASN A 220 -15.39 7.91 -4.93
C ASN A 220 -16.62 8.51 -4.19
N ASN A 221 -16.45 8.70 -2.90
CA ASN A 221 -17.45 9.27 -2.00
C ASN A 221 -16.74 10.09 -0.92
N GLN A 222 -17.35 11.14 -0.41
CA GLN A 222 -16.73 11.98 0.63
C GLN A 222 -17.00 11.52 2.05
N GLU A 223 -18.03 10.72 2.27
CA GLU A 223 -18.53 10.39 3.61
C GLU A 223 -18.54 8.87 3.86
N GLU A 224 -18.97 8.10 2.87
CA GLU A 224 -19.22 6.67 3.02
C GLU A 224 -18.21 5.83 2.23
N ARG A 225 -17.87 4.67 2.75
CA ARG A 225 -17.00 3.69 2.07
C ARG A 225 -17.82 2.87 1.07
N LYS A 226 -18.13 3.48 -0.07
CA LYS A 226 -18.85 2.88 -1.20
C LYS A 226 -18.34 3.44 -2.52
N GLU A 227 -18.59 2.73 -3.60
CA GLU A 227 -18.20 3.10 -4.96
C GLU A 227 -16.67 3.18 -5.13
N ILE A 228 -16.07 2.01 -5.35
CA ILE A 228 -14.66 1.97 -5.73
C ILE A 228 -14.49 2.27 -7.22
N VAL A 229 -13.56 3.17 -7.52
CA VAL A 229 -13.28 3.62 -8.89
C VAL A 229 -11.81 3.44 -9.25
N ILE A 230 -11.52 3.48 -10.55
CA ILE A 230 -10.18 3.64 -11.09
C ILE A 230 -10.10 4.90 -11.95
N ARG A 231 -8.96 5.58 -11.86
CA ARG A 231 -8.56 6.70 -12.72
C ARG A 231 -7.18 6.44 -13.30
N TYR A 232 -6.89 7.09 -14.42
CA TYR A 232 -5.54 7.13 -14.96
C TYR A 232 -5.07 8.58 -15.18
N SER A 233 -3.76 8.73 -15.21
CA SER A 233 -3.07 9.97 -15.57
C SER A 233 -1.98 9.67 -16.59
N GLU A 234 -1.93 10.48 -17.66
CA GLU A 234 -0.90 10.42 -18.70
C GLU A 234 0.24 11.44 -18.47
N ASP A 235 0.08 12.31 -17.47
CA ASP A 235 0.97 13.43 -17.15
C ASP A 235 1.49 13.40 -15.71
N GLU A 236 1.71 12.18 -15.20
CA GLU A 236 2.33 11.91 -13.90
C GLU A 236 1.56 12.49 -12.69
N GLY A 237 0.22 12.47 -12.78
CA GLY A 237 -0.67 12.88 -11.69
C GLY A 237 -0.97 14.37 -11.66
N VAL A 238 -0.57 15.12 -12.70
CA VAL A 238 -0.98 16.53 -12.84
C VAL A 238 -2.47 16.63 -13.11
N ASN A 239 -2.96 15.80 -14.04
CA ASN A 239 -4.37 15.63 -14.37
C ASN A 239 -4.77 14.16 -14.28
N TRP A 240 -6.00 13.92 -13.83
CA TRP A 240 -6.60 12.59 -13.73
C TRP A 240 -7.83 12.48 -14.61
N SER A 241 -8.04 11.32 -15.22
CA SER A 241 -9.27 11.00 -15.96
C SER A 241 -10.50 11.09 -15.07
N SER A 242 -11.69 11.14 -15.67
CA SER A 242 -12.93 10.88 -14.95
C SER A 242 -12.86 9.52 -14.23
N PRO A 243 -13.53 9.36 -13.09
CA PRO A 243 -13.58 8.10 -12.37
C PRO A 243 -14.33 7.05 -13.18
N LYS A 244 -13.81 5.84 -13.27
CA LYS A 244 -14.50 4.69 -13.84
C LYS A 244 -14.86 3.71 -12.75
N VAL A 245 -16.16 3.42 -12.62
CA VAL A 245 -16.67 2.59 -11.52
C VAL A 245 -16.26 1.13 -11.70
N ILE A 246 -15.63 0.55 -10.69
CA ILE A 246 -15.28 -0.87 -10.62
C ILE A 246 -16.39 -1.64 -9.89
N TYR A 247 -16.93 -1.05 -8.82
CA TYR A 247 -17.98 -1.62 -7.98
C TYR A 247 -18.76 -0.50 -7.27
N GLU A 248 -20.08 -0.52 -7.37
CA GLU A 248 -20.97 0.54 -6.85
C GLU A 248 -21.33 0.36 -5.37
N GLY A 249 -21.20 -0.86 -4.84
CA GLY A 249 -21.61 -1.22 -3.47
C GLY A 249 -20.64 -0.72 -2.40
N GLU A 250 -20.92 -1.15 -1.17
CA GLU A 250 -20.02 -0.92 -0.03
C GLU A 250 -18.65 -1.55 -0.30
N ALA A 251 -17.62 -0.72 -0.32
CA ALA A 251 -16.26 -1.12 -0.60
C ALA A 251 -15.26 -0.30 0.21
N ALA A 252 -14.05 -0.83 0.44
CA ALA A 252 -13.06 -0.14 1.24
C ALA A 252 -11.66 -0.19 0.61
N TYR A 253 -10.72 -0.88 1.23
CA TYR A 253 -9.32 -0.89 0.84
C TYR A 253 -9.10 -1.51 -0.53
N SER A 254 -8.10 -1.03 -1.24
CA SER A 254 -7.72 -1.58 -2.54
C SER A 254 -6.22 -1.67 -2.73
N SER A 255 -5.81 -2.64 -3.54
CA SER A 255 -4.43 -2.80 -4.01
C SER A 255 -4.41 -3.19 -5.47
N MET A 256 -3.47 -2.65 -6.23
CA MET A 256 -3.31 -2.93 -7.66
C MET A 256 -1.98 -3.58 -8.00
N THR A 257 -1.99 -4.39 -9.03
CA THR A 257 -0.77 -4.93 -9.66
C THR A 257 -0.93 -5.04 -11.16
N GLN A 258 0.16 -4.91 -11.91
CA GLN A 258 0.19 -5.24 -13.32
C GLN A 258 0.35 -6.75 -13.48
N LEU A 259 -0.53 -7.37 -14.25
CA LEU A 259 -0.51 -8.80 -14.56
C LEU A 259 0.39 -9.11 -15.76
N SER A 260 0.78 -10.36 -15.90
CA SER A 260 1.70 -10.80 -16.98
C SER A 260 1.10 -10.66 -18.39
N ASN A 261 -0.22 -10.66 -18.52
CA ASN A 261 -0.94 -10.44 -19.77
C ASN A 261 -1.19 -8.96 -20.11
N GLY A 262 -0.69 -8.03 -19.27
CA GLY A 262 -0.90 -6.60 -19.44
C GLY A 262 -2.15 -6.04 -18.77
N ASP A 263 -3.04 -6.86 -18.25
CA ASP A 263 -4.18 -6.38 -17.47
C ASP A 263 -3.73 -5.81 -16.12
N VAL A 264 -4.62 -5.08 -15.46
CA VAL A 264 -4.46 -4.59 -14.09
C VAL A 264 -5.30 -5.45 -13.15
N GLY A 265 -4.65 -6.18 -12.27
CA GLY A 265 -5.31 -6.90 -11.19
C GLY A 265 -5.62 -5.95 -10.04
N ILE A 266 -6.87 -5.88 -9.64
CA ILE A 266 -7.34 -5.05 -8.53
C ILE A 266 -7.91 -5.97 -7.47
N PHE A 267 -7.36 -5.88 -6.26
CA PHE A 267 -7.86 -6.56 -5.07
C PHE A 267 -8.50 -5.52 -4.16
N TYR A 268 -9.73 -5.77 -3.71
CA TYR A 268 -10.45 -4.83 -2.85
C TYR A 268 -11.42 -5.52 -1.89
N GLU A 269 -11.69 -4.84 -0.78
CA GLU A 269 -12.71 -5.22 0.19
C GLU A 269 -14.08 -4.75 -0.32
N ALA A 270 -15.10 -5.62 -0.18
CA ALA A 270 -16.46 -5.35 -0.61
C ALA A 270 -17.47 -5.85 0.42
N ASP A 271 -18.76 -5.51 0.21
CA ASP A 271 -19.90 -6.00 0.96
C ASP A 271 -19.72 -5.82 2.48
N ASN A 272 -19.40 -4.62 2.91
CA ASN A 272 -19.13 -4.27 4.30
C ASN A 272 -18.10 -5.22 4.96
N TYR A 273 -16.94 -5.39 4.28
CA TYR A 273 -15.79 -6.24 4.71
C TYR A 273 -16.08 -7.74 4.79
N THR A 274 -17.17 -8.23 4.22
CA THR A 274 -17.46 -9.67 4.22
C THR A 274 -16.86 -10.40 3.02
N SER A 275 -16.43 -9.65 2.00
CA SER A 275 -15.87 -10.18 0.76
C SER A 275 -14.54 -9.51 0.41
N ASN A 276 -13.59 -10.32 -0.05
CA ASN A 276 -12.37 -9.85 -0.70
C ASN A 276 -12.41 -10.25 -2.18
N ILE A 277 -12.43 -9.29 -3.07
CA ILE A 277 -12.61 -9.49 -4.51
C ILE A 277 -11.33 -9.18 -5.26
N PHE A 278 -10.91 -10.11 -6.13
CA PHE A 278 -9.89 -9.86 -7.14
C PHE A 278 -10.54 -9.72 -8.51
N LYS A 279 -10.29 -8.59 -9.19
CA LYS A 279 -10.84 -8.29 -10.51
C LYS A 279 -9.74 -7.89 -11.48
N PRO A 280 -9.47 -8.69 -12.53
CA PRO A 280 -8.60 -8.25 -13.63
C PRO A 280 -9.37 -7.31 -14.55
N LEU A 281 -8.76 -6.19 -14.94
CA LEU A 281 -9.31 -5.22 -15.87
C LEU A 281 -8.30 -4.95 -16.98
N SER A 282 -8.76 -4.96 -18.23
CA SER A 282 -7.91 -4.59 -19.36
C SER A 282 -7.61 -3.08 -19.33
N ILE A 283 -6.41 -2.71 -19.76
CA ILE A 283 -6.04 -1.30 -19.83
C ILE A 283 -6.90 -0.55 -20.88
N ASP A 284 -7.34 -1.23 -21.93
CA ASP A 284 -8.23 -0.64 -22.93
C ASP A 284 -9.59 -0.28 -22.31
N TRP A 285 -10.13 -1.13 -21.41
CA TRP A 285 -11.33 -0.79 -20.68
C TRP A 285 -11.10 0.40 -19.73
N ILE A 286 -9.98 0.44 -19.02
CA ILE A 286 -9.65 1.55 -18.10
C ILE A 286 -9.57 2.88 -18.87
N MET A 287 -8.97 2.88 -20.06
CA MET A 287 -8.76 4.08 -20.87
C MET A 287 -9.91 4.41 -21.83
N SER A 288 -10.89 3.50 -22.03
CA SER A 288 -12.01 3.81 -22.91
C SER A 288 -12.84 4.98 -22.39
N LEU A 289 -13.25 5.85 -23.31
CA LEU A 289 -14.28 6.86 -23.01
C LEU A 289 -15.60 6.13 -22.74
N GLU A 290 -16.37 6.62 -21.78
CA GLU A 290 -17.77 6.19 -21.60
C GLU A 290 -18.68 6.73 -22.69
#